data_02f28e97a5d3df8b6e8622cc3e7a00d6
#
_entry.id   02f28e97a5d3df8b6e8622cc3e7a00d6
#
_cell.length_a   1.000
_cell.length_b   1.000
_cell.length_c   1.000
_cell.angle_alpha   90.00
_cell.angle_beta   90.00
_cell.angle_gamma   90.00
#
_symmetry.space_group_name_H-M   'P 1'
#
loop_
_entity.id
_entity.type
_entity.pdbx_description
1 polymer ?
#
loop_
_entity_poly.entity_id
_entity_poly.type
_entity_poly.pdbx_seq_one_letter_code
_entity_poly.pdbx_strand_id
1 'polypeptide(L)' 'MIKPVVHYEGKARFYQWEWDYNVTIAHLERVIDHPKLISANNIRTSAVVTPINSEGRFETLNTIYEPNQNS' A
#
# COMPACT_ATOMS: atom_id res chain seq x y z
N MET A 1 -0.02 -17.05 8.56
CA MET A 1 0.58 -16.67 7.26
C MET A 1 1.28 -15.33 7.39
N ILE A 2 2.50 -15.25 6.93
CA ILE A 2 3.29 -14.01 6.98
C ILE A 2 3.03 -13.21 5.73
N LYS A 3 2.63 -11.94 5.89
CA LYS A 3 2.44 -11.04 4.76
C LYS A 3 3.79 -10.55 4.25
N PRO A 4 3.99 -10.47 2.94
CA PRO A 4 5.20 -9.84 2.40
C PRO A 4 5.23 -8.36 2.73
N VAL A 5 6.44 -7.83 2.93
CA VAL A 5 6.67 -6.41 3.10
C VAL A 5 7.08 -5.84 1.75
N VAL A 6 6.40 -4.80 1.32
CA VAL A 6 6.64 -4.14 0.03
C VAL A 6 6.93 -2.67 0.30
N HIS A 7 7.87 -2.11 -0.42
CA HIS A 7 8.26 -0.72 -0.27
C HIS A 7 7.67 0.13 -1.39
N TYR A 8 7.22 1.32 -1.03
CA TYR A 8 6.67 2.27 -1.99
C TYR A 8 7.43 3.59 -1.94
N GLU A 9 7.36 4.34 -3.03
CA GLU A 9 7.96 5.66 -3.14
C GLU A 9 6.87 6.68 -3.50
N GLY A 10 7.11 7.93 -3.11
CA GLY A 10 6.14 8.98 -3.37
C GLY A 10 5.01 8.97 -2.36
N LYS A 11 3.88 9.51 -2.76
CA LYS A 11 2.74 9.67 -1.86
C LYS A 11 1.85 8.43 -1.85
N ALA A 12 1.35 8.10 -0.67
CA ALA A 12 0.28 7.12 -0.51
C ALA A 12 -1.01 7.90 -0.26
N ARG A 13 -2.02 7.64 -1.08
CA ARG A 13 -3.33 8.28 -0.94
C ARG A 13 -4.34 7.24 -0.53
N PHE A 14 -5.23 7.61 0.37
CA PHE A 14 -6.25 6.71 0.90
C PHE A 14 -7.62 7.27 0.56
N TYR A 15 -8.51 6.39 0.09
CA TYR A 15 -9.87 6.78 -0.23
C TYR A 15 -10.83 5.62 0.03
N GLN A 16 -12.09 5.97 0.23
CA GLN A 16 -13.13 4.97 0.42
C GLN A 16 -13.49 4.37 -0.94
N TRP A 17 -13.68 3.05 -0.95
CA TRP A 17 -14.05 2.35 -2.17
C TRP A 17 -15.50 2.71 -2.55
N GLU A 18 -15.71 3.04 -3.82
CA GLU A 18 -17.01 3.51 -4.27
C GLU A 18 -18.12 2.45 -4.14
N TRP A 19 -17.73 1.18 -4.14
CA TRP A 19 -18.68 0.08 -4.01
C TRP A 19 -19.00 -0.26 -2.54
N ASP A 20 -18.18 0.17 -1.60
CA ASP A 20 -18.39 -0.05 -0.18
C ASP A 20 -17.59 0.98 0.62
N TYR A 21 -18.28 1.97 1.16
CA TYR A 21 -17.64 3.06 1.91
C TYR A 21 -16.98 2.62 3.22
N ASN A 22 -17.22 1.38 3.65
CA ASN A 22 -16.53 0.84 4.83
C ASN A 22 -15.15 0.30 4.50
N VAL A 23 -14.82 0.24 3.20
CA VAL A 23 -13.52 -0.27 2.73
C VAL A 23 -12.67 0.90 2.29
N THR A 24 -11.44 0.96 2.84
CA THR A 24 -10.43 1.93 2.43
C THR A 24 -9.44 1.26 1.49
N ILE A 25 -9.10 1.93 0.40
CA ILE A 25 -8.12 1.46 -0.57
C ILE A 25 -7.00 2.49 -0.64
N ALA A 26 -5.77 2.03 -0.76
CA ALA A 26 -4.63 2.91 -0.95
C ALA A 26 -4.24 2.99 -2.42
N HIS A 27 -3.82 4.16 -2.86
CA HIS A 27 -3.25 4.40 -4.17
C HIS A 27 -1.81 4.85 -3.98
N LEU A 28 -0.87 4.10 -4.53
CA LEU A 28 0.56 4.34 -4.40
C LEU A 28 1.11 4.83 -5.73
N GLU A 29 1.96 5.86 -5.68
CA GLU A 29 2.59 6.38 -6.89
C GLU A 29 3.54 5.36 -7.51
N ARG A 30 4.30 4.65 -6.67
CA ARG A 30 5.26 3.66 -7.16
C ARG A 30 5.51 2.60 -6.10
N VAL A 31 5.63 1.37 -6.56
CA VAL A 31 6.01 0.21 -5.74
C VAL A 31 7.25 -0.40 -6.37
N ILE A 32 8.27 -0.71 -5.58
CA ILE A 32 9.57 -1.10 -6.11
C ILE A 32 9.94 -2.58 -5.92
N ASP A 33 9.33 -3.27 -4.97
CA ASP A 33 9.73 -4.65 -4.68
C ASP A 33 8.54 -5.57 -4.40
N HIS A 34 7.44 -5.36 -5.13
CA HIS A 34 6.28 -6.22 -4.98
C HIS A 34 6.62 -7.64 -5.47
N PRO A 35 6.23 -8.70 -4.74
CA PRO A 35 6.60 -10.07 -5.11
C PRO A 35 6.08 -10.52 -6.48
N LYS A 36 5.02 -9.90 -6.97
CA LYS A 36 4.46 -10.23 -8.29
C LYS A 36 4.78 -9.18 -9.35
N LEU A 37 5.38 -8.05 -8.96
CA LEU A 37 5.68 -6.93 -9.83
C LEU A 37 7.08 -6.44 -9.50
N ILE A 38 7.93 -6.30 -10.50
CA ILE A 38 9.30 -5.82 -10.27
C ILE A 38 9.26 -4.37 -9.80
N SER A 39 8.58 -3.54 -10.55
CA SER A 39 8.24 -2.19 -10.13
C SER A 39 6.98 -1.77 -10.87
N ALA A 40 6.17 -0.93 -10.24
CA ALA A 40 4.93 -0.51 -10.87
C ALA A 40 4.53 0.87 -10.35
N ASN A 41 3.87 1.63 -11.21
CA ASN A 41 3.38 2.97 -10.92
C ASN A 41 1.86 2.96 -10.82
N ASN A 42 1.32 3.86 -10.01
CA ASN A 42 -0.12 4.05 -9.89
C ASN A 42 -0.85 2.77 -9.50
N ILE A 43 -0.41 2.17 -8.41
CA ILE A 43 -0.92 0.90 -7.93
C ILE A 43 -2.07 1.13 -6.95
N ARG A 44 -3.16 0.41 -7.15
CA ARG A 44 -4.24 0.32 -6.16
C ARG A 44 -4.01 -0.92 -5.33
N THR A 45 -4.14 -0.79 -4.03
CA THR A 45 -3.98 -1.92 -3.12
C THR A 45 -5.33 -2.61 -2.87
N SER A 46 -5.28 -3.77 -2.22
CA SER A 46 -6.48 -4.37 -1.64
C SER A 46 -6.92 -3.55 -0.41
N ALA A 47 -7.98 -3.98 0.25
CA ALA A 47 -8.53 -3.23 1.39
C ALA A 47 -7.48 -3.03 2.48
N VAL A 48 -7.37 -1.79 2.96
CA VAL A 48 -6.48 -1.44 4.05
C VAL A 48 -7.11 -1.93 5.36
N VAL A 49 -6.40 -2.76 6.10
CA VAL A 49 -6.87 -3.31 7.38
C VAL A 49 -6.19 -2.66 8.57
N THR A 50 -4.98 -2.13 8.40
CA THR A 50 -4.28 -1.36 9.42
C THR A 50 -3.95 0.00 8.84
N PRO A 51 -4.49 1.09 9.43
CA PRO A 51 -4.27 2.44 8.88
C PRO A 51 -2.80 2.84 8.90
N ILE A 52 -2.46 3.81 8.05
CA ILE A 52 -1.11 4.35 7.98
C ILE A 52 -0.73 4.97 9.33
N ASN A 53 0.50 4.68 9.79
CA ASN A 53 1.03 5.25 11.01
C ASN A 53 1.94 6.45 10.68
N SER A 54 2.56 7.03 11.72
CA SER A 54 3.41 8.21 11.56
C SER A 54 4.66 7.95 10.74
N GLU A 55 5.04 6.68 10.58
CA GLU A 55 6.21 6.29 9.78
C GLU A 55 5.86 5.96 8.33
N GLY A 56 4.58 6.03 7.98
CA GLY A 56 4.12 5.73 6.63
C GLY A 56 3.85 4.25 6.37
N ARG A 57 3.81 3.43 7.41
CA ARG A 57 3.54 2.00 7.29
C ARG A 57 2.04 1.73 7.42
N PHE A 58 1.53 0.89 6.53
CA PHE A 58 0.15 0.42 6.61
C PHE A 58 0.05 -1.01 6.08
N GLU A 59 -1.06 -1.68 6.38
CA GLU A 59 -1.28 -3.06 5.92
C GLU A 59 -2.59 -3.18 5.18
N THR A 60 -2.56 -3.99 4.14
CA THR A 60 -3.76 -4.43 3.44
C THR A 60 -4.05 -5.89 3.78
N LEU A 61 -5.05 -6.47 3.13
CA LEU A 61 -5.39 -7.88 3.37
C LEU A 61 -4.21 -8.82 3.13
N ASN A 62 -3.35 -8.50 2.16
CA ASN A 62 -2.32 -9.42 1.68
C ASN A 62 -0.89 -8.92 1.83
N THR A 63 -0.68 -7.67 2.20
CA THR A 63 0.65 -7.04 2.09
C THR A 63 0.84 -5.98 3.16
N ILE A 64 2.07 -5.84 3.63
CA ILE A 64 2.51 -4.74 4.47
C ILE A 64 3.26 -3.76 3.59
N TYR A 65 2.88 -2.48 3.63
CA TYR A 65 3.54 -1.44 2.83
C TYR A 65 4.32 -0.49 3.73
N GLU A 66 5.56 -0.24 3.35
CA GLU A 66 6.44 0.68 4.07
C GLU A 66 7.07 1.64 3.07
N PRO A 67 7.32 2.90 3.46
CA PRO A 67 7.99 3.83 2.55
C PRO A 67 9.44 3.40 2.33
N ASN A 68 9.93 3.63 1.11
CA ASN A 68 11.33 3.36 0.80
C ASN A 68 12.19 4.47 1.38
N GLN A 69 12.98 4.11 2.38
CA GLN A 69 13.76 5.08 3.13
C GLN A 69 14.98 5.61 2.37
N ASN A 70 15.30 5.01 1.26
CA ASN A 70 16.44 5.42 0.44
C ASN A 70 16.03 6.37 -0.70
N SER A 71 14.78 6.74 -0.75
CA SER A 71 14.29 7.64 -1.78
C SER A 71 14.41 9.10 -1.37
#